data_14da13bdbd64f0780d5ea0193b7ac282
#
_entry.id   14da13bdbd64f0780d5ea0193b7ac282
#
_cell.length_a   1.000
_cell.length_b   1.000
_cell.length_c   1.000
_cell.angle_alpha   90.00
_cell.angle_beta   90.00
_cell.angle_gamma   90.00
#
_symmetry.space_group_name_H-M   'P 1'
#
loop_
_entity.id
_entity.type
_entity.pdbx_description
1 polymer ?
#
loop_
_entity_poly.entity_id
_entity_poly.type
_entity_poly.pdbx_seq_one_letter_code
_entity_poly.pdbx_strand_id
1 'polypeptide(L)'
;SRSRAPRRRVTGLTIIGLLLIGLTIAVFFILANPTVAASIVVRPKLLTALTWGLPSLAVALVALLTFSHLDLRPQGITRGQRWVSTILVTALCTTIATPLAVAGRYAYDQDHMLGRIFTDKRSGTRPSINYNQDVKAIWAAKPRVNVLLVGADDSKVRNYRAENSMNTDTIMVASINTSNGDTSIFQIPRNTARMPFPSDSPLHRDFPNGFVGKDGDGNNPDYMANEIWSTVKARYVDRMGATDYPGADALKLATGEALGLKIDYFVMLDIDGLQKLIDALGGVSVNINERLPIAGNTEGKRPDGYLEIGANQHLDGYHAMWYARSRSASTDYDRMGRQSCLIKAVLDQTSPQTVLTLSLIHISEPTRPERI
;
A
#
# COMPACT_ATOMS: atom_id res chain seq x y z
N SER A 1 -54.15 -31.03 -4.60
CA SER A 1 -53.12 -30.09 -4.10
C SER A 1 -52.03 -30.73 -3.24
N ARG A 2 -52.15 -31.99 -2.79
CA ARG A 2 -51.16 -32.71 -1.95
C ARG A 2 -49.86 -33.08 -2.68
N SER A 3 -49.77 -33.11 -3.98
CA SER A 3 -48.59 -33.55 -4.76
C SER A 3 -47.55 -32.41 -5.06
N ARG A 4 -47.90 -31.14 -4.84
CA ARG A 4 -46.98 -30.01 -5.13
C ARG A 4 -45.99 -29.67 -4.00
N ALA A 5 -46.36 -29.92 -2.76
CA ALA A 5 -45.53 -29.63 -1.58
C ALA A 5 -44.19 -30.42 -1.48
N PRO A 6 -44.13 -31.74 -1.75
CA PRO A 6 -42.86 -32.46 -1.71
C PRO A 6 -41.91 -32.05 -2.83
N ARG A 7 -42.41 -31.77 -4.05
CA ARG A 7 -41.56 -31.28 -5.17
C ARG A 7 -40.91 -29.93 -4.87
N ARG A 8 -41.63 -28.95 -4.29
CA ARG A 8 -41.07 -27.65 -3.90
C ARG A 8 -39.96 -27.77 -2.83
N ARG A 9 -40.12 -28.70 -1.86
CA ARG A 9 -39.09 -28.97 -0.83
C ARG A 9 -37.83 -29.55 -1.45
N VAL A 10 -37.94 -30.52 -2.34
CA VAL A 10 -36.81 -31.14 -3.05
C VAL A 10 -36.08 -30.08 -3.90
N THR A 11 -36.83 -29.25 -4.66
CA THR A 11 -36.22 -28.20 -5.48
C THR A 11 -35.49 -27.17 -4.64
N GLY A 12 -36.03 -26.73 -3.49
CA GLY A 12 -35.37 -25.79 -2.57
C GLY A 12 -34.06 -26.36 -2.00
N LEU A 13 -34.08 -27.62 -1.55
CA LEU A 13 -32.88 -28.30 -1.02
C LEU A 13 -31.81 -28.52 -2.10
N THR A 14 -32.20 -28.86 -3.32
CA THR A 14 -31.25 -29.00 -4.44
C THR A 14 -30.60 -27.66 -4.81
N ILE A 15 -31.33 -26.55 -4.83
CA ILE A 15 -30.77 -25.23 -5.10
C ILE A 15 -29.76 -24.83 -4.02
N ILE A 16 -30.12 -25.00 -2.73
CA ILE A 16 -29.21 -24.71 -1.62
C ILE A 16 -27.96 -25.60 -1.68
N GLY A 17 -28.13 -26.88 -1.95
CA GLY A 17 -27.01 -27.82 -2.10
C GLY A 17 -26.06 -27.41 -3.24
N LEU A 18 -26.59 -27.05 -4.39
CA LEU A 18 -25.79 -26.58 -5.53
C LEU A 18 -25.05 -25.28 -5.22
N LEU A 19 -25.69 -24.32 -4.51
CA LEU A 19 -25.06 -23.08 -4.09
C LEU A 19 -23.91 -23.33 -3.09
N LEU A 20 -24.11 -24.22 -2.12
CA LEU A 20 -23.06 -24.56 -1.15
C LEU A 20 -21.89 -25.27 -1.83
N ILE A 21 -22.15 -26.21 -2.73
CA ILE A 21 -21.12 -26.90 -3.51
C ILE A 21 -20.34 -25.87 -4.35
N GLY A 22 -21.05 -24.99 -5.08
CA GLY A 22 -20.42 -23.95 -5.89
C GLY A 22 -19.55 -23.01 -5.07
N LEU A 23 -20.02 -22.58 -3.91
CA LEU A 23 -19.24 -21.74 -2.98
C LEU A 23 -17.99 -22.47 -2.47
N THR A 24 -18.13 -23.75 -2.07
CA THR A 24 -17.00 -24.57 -1.59
C THR A 24 -15.95 -24.75 -2.68
N ILE A 25 -16.36 -25.01 -3.91
CA ILE A 25 -15.45 -25.13 -5.06
C ILE A 25 -14.75 -23.80 -5.34
N ALA A 26 -15.47 -22.67 -5.30
CA ALA A 26 -14.89 -21.36 -5.52
C ALA A 26 -13.85 -21.00 -4.45
N VAL A 27 -14.16 -21.23 -3.17
CA VAL A 27 -13.22 -21.02 -2.06
C VAL A 27 -11.99 -21.91 -2.21
N PHE A 28 -12.18 -23.21 -2.49
CA PHE A 28 -11.08 -24.15 -2.69
C PHE A 28 -10.20 -23.74 -3.87
N PHE A 29 -10.79 -23.31 -4.99
CA PHE A 29 -10.05 -22.87 -6.16
C PHE A 29 -9.23 -21.61 -5.89
N ILE A 30 -9.77 -20.64 -5.15
CA ILE A 30 -9.06 -19.41 -4.75
C ILE A 30 -7.90 -19.74 -3.81
N LEU A 31 -8.11 -20.61 -2.82
CA LEU A 31 -7.08 -21.03 -1.87
C LEU A 31 -5.97 -21.87 -2.53
N ALA A 32 -6.32 -22.70 -3.49
CA ALA A 32 -5.37 -23.53 -4.24
C ALA A 32 -4.55 -22.72 -5.27
N ASN A 33 -5.00 -21.51 -5.66
CA ASN A 33 -4.36 -20.68 -6.67
C ASN A 33 -4.04 -19.28 -6.13
N PRO A 34 -2.92 -19.10 -5.42
CA PRO A 34 -2.55 -17.82 -4.80
C PRO A 34 -2.40 -16.68 -5.80
N THR A 35 -2.03 -16.97 -7.05
CA THR A 35 -1.95 -15.98 -8.13
C THR A 35 -3.34 -15.46 -8.54
N VAL A 36 -4.36 -16.30 -8.53
CA VAL A 36 -5.75 -15.90 -8.77
C VAL A 36 -6.25 -15.05 -7.61
N ALA A 37 -6.00 -15.48 -6.37
CA ALA A 37 -6.33 -14.69 -5.17
C ALA A 37 -5.69 -13.30 -5.22
N ALA A 38 -4.39 -13.22 -5.51
CA ALA A 38 -3.67 -11.95 -5.67
C ALA A 38 -4.27 -11.08 -6.80
N SER A 39 -4.67 -11.69 -7.92
CA SER A 39 -5.28 -10.95 -9.04
C SER A 39 -6.65 -10.35 -8.69
N ILE A 40 -7.42 -11.01 -7.82
CA ILE A 40 -8.72 -10.51 -7.34
C ILE A 40 -8.51 -9.28 -6.46
N VAL A 41 -7.54 -9.37 -5.54
CA VAL A 41 -7.24 -8.32 -4.55
C VAL A 41 -6.75 -7.01 -5.18
N VAL A 42 -6.18 -7.04 -6.38
CA VAL A 42 -5.64 -5.83 -7.06
C VAL A 42 -6.53 -5.27 -8.17
N ARG A 43 -7.73 -5.84 -8.40
CA ARG A 43 -8.65 -5.35 -9.45
C ARG A 43 -9.75 -4.45 -8.87
N PRO A 44 -9.68 -3.10 -9.02
CA PRO A 44 -10.65 -2.19 -8.41
C PRO A 44 -12.10 -2.50 -8.80
N LYS A 45 -12.38 -2.71 -10.10
CA LYS A 45 -13.73 -3.03 -10.58
C LYS A 45 -14.32 -4.29 -9.94
N LEU A 46 -13.48 -5.30 -9.70
CA LEU A 46 -13.92 -6.54 -9.07
C LEU A 46 -14.13 -6.34 -7.56
N LEU A 47 -13.26 -5.59 -6.90
CA LEU A 47 -13.42 -5.22 -5.50
C LEU A 47 -14.71 -4.44 -5.27
N THR A 48 -14.98 -3.43 -6.07
CA THR A 48 -16.25 -2.68 -6.00
C THR A 48 -17.46 -3.59 -6.22
N ALA A 49 -17.39 -4.53 -7.18
CA ALA A 49 -18.46 -5.51 -7.40
C ALA A 49 -18.66 -6.45 -6.21
N LEU A 50 -17.56 -6.90 -5.56
CA LEU A 50 -17.63 -7.73 -4.37
C LEU A 50 -18.13 -6.97 -3.14
N THR A 51 -17.75 -5.70 -2.99
CA THR A 51 -18.19 -4.81 -1.90
C THR A 51 -19.72 -4.71 -1.81
N TRP A 52 -20.37 -4.59 -2.95
CA TRP A 52 -21.83 -4.45 -2.99
C TRP A 52 -22.54 -5.78 -3.28
N GLY A 53 -21.93 -6.64 -4.08
CA GLY A 53 -22.51 -7.92 -4.50
C GLY A 53 -22.64 -8.93 -3.37
N LEU A 54 -21.60 -9.08 -2.52
CA LEU A 54 -21.63 -10.07 -1.44
C LEU A 54 -22.65 -9.74 -0.33
N PRO A 55 -22.73 -8.51 0.20
CA PRO A 55 -23.79 -8.16 1.14
C PRO A 55 -25.19 -8.25 0.55
N SER A 56 -25.36 -7.84 -0.72
CA SER A 56 -26.65 -7.96 -1.42
C SER A 56 -27.11 -9.41 -1.57
N LEU A 57 -26.16 -10.30 -1.90
CA LEU A 57 -26.41 -11.74 -1.95
C LEU A 57 -26.78 -12.30 -0.56
N ALA A 58 -26.10 -11.86 0.49
CA ALA A 58 -26.41 -12.25 1.87
C ALA A 58 -27.87 -11.87 2.23
N VAL A 59 -28.26 -10.63 1.95
CA VAL A 59 -29.63 -10.15 2.21
C VAL A 59 -30.65 -10.97 1.39
N ALA A 60 -30.39 -11.23 0.11
CA ALA A 60 -31.28 -12.02 -0.73
C ALA A 60 -31.43 -13.46 -0.20
N LEU A 61 -30.35 -14.12 0.22
CA LEU A 61 -30.37 -15.46 0.79
C LEU A 61 -31.11 -15.52 2.13
N VAL A 62 -30.89 -14.53 3.02
CA VAL A 62 -31.61 -14.44 4.28
C VAL A 62 -33.11 -14.23 4.03
N ALA A 63 -33.48 -13.35 3.11
CA ALA A 63 -34.88 -13.14 2.73
C ALA A 63 -35.51 -14.42 2.20
N LEU A 64 -34.80 -15.11 1.25
CA LEU A 64 -35.27 -16.37 0.68
C LEU A 64 -35.51 -17.44 1.74
N LEU A 65 -34.53 -17.63 2.65
CA LEU A 65 -34.63 -18.61 3.73
C LEU A 65 -35.78 -18.28 4.69
N THR A 66 -35.93 -16.99 5.06
CA THR A 66 -36.97 -16.52 5.96
C THR A 66 -38.36 -16.70 5.33
N PHE A 67 -38.55 -16.26 4.08
CA PHE A 67 -39.81 -16.44 3.37
C PHE A 67 -40.16 -17.92 3.16
N SER A 68 -39.16 -18.74 2.79
CA SER A 68 -39.37 -20.20 2.64
C SER A 68 -39.76 -20.84 3.97
N HIS A 69 -39.14 -20.41 5.08
CA HIS A 69 -39.49 -20.91 6.42
C HIS A 69 -40.95 -20.55 6.79
N LEU A 70 -41.36 -19.32 6.51
CA LEU A 70 -42.74 -18.85 6.83
C LEU A 70 -43.79 -19.55 5.94
N ASP A 71 -43.52 -19.68 4.65
CA ASP A 71 -44.46 -20.30 3.69
C ASP A 71 -44.60 -21.83 3.87
N LEU A 72 -43.51 -22.50 4.21
CA LEU A 72 -43.49 -23.95 4.40
C LEU A 72 -43.85 -24.41 5.82
N ARG A 73 -44.22 -23.49 6.71
CA ARG A 73 -44.52 -23.79 8.11
C ARG A 73 -45.79 -24.63 8.24
N PRO A 74 -45.74 -25.84 8.85
CA PRO A 74 -46.91 -26.69 9.05
C PRO A 74 -47.93 -26.04 9.96
N GLN A 75 -49.22 -26.21 9.67
CA GLN A 75 -50.30 -25.83 10.59
C GLN A 75 -50.37 -26.80 11.76
N GLY A 76 -50.56 -26.29 12.98
CA GLY A 76 -50.73 -27.11 14.21
C GLY A 76 -49.44 -27.45 14.96
N ILE A 77 -48.29 -26.83 14.65
CA ILE A 77 -47.03 -27.07 15.43
C ILE A 77 -47.12 -26.44 16.84
N THR A 78 -46.51 -27.13 17.82
CA THR A 78 -46.43 -26.66 19.20
C THR A 78 -45.53 -25.39 19.34
N ARG A 79 -45.71 -24.64 20.43
CA ARG A 79 -44.87 -23.45 20.72
C ARG A 79 -43.40 -23.80 20.76
N GLY A 80 -43.00 -24.94 21.37
CA GLY A 80 -41.63 -25.38 21.44
C GLY A 80 -41.03 -25.66 20.07
N GLN A 81 -41.77 -26.35 19.21
CA GLN A 81 -41.30 -26.61 17.81
C GLN A 81 -41.15 -25.34 16.99
N ARG A 82 -41.98 -24.30 17.25
CA ARG A 82 -41.85 -22.98 16.66
C ARG A 82 -40.51 -22.34 17.02
N TRP A 83 -40.23 -22.33 18.34
CA TRP A 83 -38.96 -21.75 18.81
C TRP A 83 -37.75 -22.48 18.25
N VAL A 84 -37.71 -23.81 18.30
CA VAL A 84 -36.61 -24.59 17.75
C VAL A 84 -36.39 -24.31 16.25
N SER A 85 -37.49 -24.32 15.46
CA SER A 85 -37.37 -24.03 14.02
C SER A 85 -36.90 -22.61 13.72
N THR A 86 -37.33 -21.61 14.51
CA THR A 86 -36.89 -20.23 14.34
C THR A 86 -35.40 -20.09 14.70
N ILE A 87 -34.95 -20.68 15.81
CA ILE A 87 -33.55 -20.68 16.22
C ILE A 87 -32.67 -21.32 15.14
N LEU A 88 -33.08 -22.47 14.58
CA LEU A 88 -32.32 -23.16 13.52
C LEU A 88 -32.21 -22.30 12.25
N VAL A 89 -33.32 -21.67 11.83
CA VAL A 89 -33.30 -20.79 10.63
C VAL A 89 -32.45 -19.55 10.90
N THR A 90 -32.55 -18.94 12.08
CA THR A 90 -31.71 -17.80 12.45
C THR A 90 -30.23 -18.20 12.46
N ALA A 91 -29.89 -19.34 13.06
CA ALA A 91 -28.52 -19.84 13.05
C ALA A 91 -27.99 -20.09 11.61
N LEU A 92 -28.81 -20.68 10.76
CA LEU A 92 -28.47 -20.89 9.35
C LEU A 92 -28.28 -19.56 8.61
N CYS A 93 -29.19 -18.60 8.80
CA CYS A 93 -29.08 -17.27 8.20
C CYS A 93 -27.79 -16.54 8.66
N THR A 94 -27.46 -16.58 9.95
CA THR A 94 -26.22 -15.98 10.47
C THR A 94 -24.98 -16.69 9.90
N THR A 95 -24.96 -18.00 9.86
CA THR A 95 -23.83 -18.78 9.32
C THR A 95 -23.54 -18.46 7.85
N ILE A 96 -24.57 -18.16 7.05
CA ILE A 96 -24.42 -17.79 5.63
C ILE A 96 -24.14 -16.30 5.46
N ALA A 97 -24.85 -15.44 6.17
CA ALA A 97 -24.76 -13.99 5.98
C ALA A 97 -23.45 -13.41 6.53
N THR A 98 -22.97 -13.90 7.67
CA THR A 98 -21.76 -13.34 8.32
C THR A 98 -20.52 -13.46 7.44
N PRO A 99 -20.14 -14.61 6.85
CA PRO A 99 -18.98 -14.69 5.97
C PRO A 99 -19.10 -13.78 4.74
N LEU A 100 -20.29 -13.69 4.15
CA LEU A 100 -20.51 -12.84 2.98
C LEU A 100 -20.42 -11.34 3.32
N ALA A 101 -20.96 -10.93 4.45
CA ALA A 101 -20.86 -9.55 4.93
C ALA A 101 -19.41 -9.18 5.29
N VAL A 102 -18.69 -10.08 5.95
CA VAL A 102 -17.27 -9.90 6.29
C VAL A 102 -16.43 -9.81 5.03
N ALA A 103 -16.62 -10.70 4.05
CA ALA A 103 -15.89 -10.66 2.79
C ALA A 103 -16.19 -9.38 1.98
N GLY A 104 -17.44 -8.91 1.99
CA GLY A 104 -17.82 -7.62 1.39
C GLY A 104 -17.14 -6.43 2.09
N ARG A 105 -17.04 -6.48 3.42
CA ARG A 105 -16.31 -5.47 4.20
C ARG A 105 -14.82 -5.46 3.85
N TYR A 106 -14.19 -6.62 3.77
CA TYR A 106 -12.79 -6.72 3.36
C TYR A 106 -12.56 -6.20 1.93
N ALA A 107 -13.47 -6.51 0.99
CA ALA A 107 -13.38 -5.98 -0.36
C ALA A 107 -13.46 -4.44 -0.37
N TYR A 108 -14.35 -3.85 0.43
CA TYR A 108 -14.46 -2.40 0.60
C TYR A 108 -13.17 -1.78 1.15
N ASP A 109 -12.64 -2.36 2.23
CA ASP A 109 -11.43 -1.85 2.88
C ASP A 109 -10.22 -1.94 1.96
N GLN A 110 -10.10 -3.04 1.20
CA GLN A 110 -9.05 -3.23 0.19
C GLN A 110 -9.15 -2.22 -0.96
N ASP A 111 -10.35 -1.96 -1.48
CA ASP A 111 -10.59 -0.97 -2.54
C ASP A 111 -10.19 0.44 -2.07
N HIS A 112 -10.57 0.80 -0.84
CA HIS A 112 -10.20 2.07 -0.22
C HIS A 112 -8.68 2.20 0.02
N MET A 113 -8.03 1.12 0.45
CA MET A 113 -6.58 1.09 0.63
C MET A 113 -5.86 1.28 -0.70
N LEU A 114 -6.25 0.52 -1.73
CA LEU A 114 -5.67 0.64 -3.06
C LEU A 114 -5.86 2.06 -3.61
N GLY A 115 -7.04 2.66 -3.46
CA GLY A 115 -7.31 4.03 -3.91
C GLY A 115 -6.50 5.10 -3.16
N ARG A 116 -6.01 4.82 -1.95
CA ARG A 116 -5.11 5.72 -1.20
C ARG A 116 -3.65 5.56 -1.58
N ILE A 117 -3.22 4.33 -1.87
CA ILE A 117 -1.82 4.01 -2.23
C ILE A 117 -1.58 4.24 -3.72
N PHE A 118 -2.48 3.73 -4.55
CA PHE A 118 -2.41 3.85 -6.01
C PHE A 118 -3.41 4.90 -6.48
N THR A 119 -2.91 6.09 -6.73
CA THR A 119 -3.78 7.17 -7.22
C THR A 119 -3.77 7.21 -8.75
N ASP A 120 -4.94 7.34 -9.34
CA ASP A 120 -5.14 7.56 -10.79
C ASP A 120 -4.84 9.00 -11.22
N LYS A 121 -4.23 9.80 -10.34
CA LYS A 121 -3.86 11.17 -10.64
C LYS A 121 -2.87 11.24 -11.80
N ARG A 122 -2.95 12.34 -12.55
CA ARG A 122 -2.15 12.54 -13.77
C ARG A 122 -0.67 12.67 -13.45
N SER A 123 0.17 12.06 -14.28
CA SER A 123 1.63 12.20 -14.25
C SER A 123 2.17 12.03 -15.67
N GLY A 124 2.93 13.01 -16.13
CA GLY A 124 3.57 13.00 -17.45
C GLY A 124 4.70 11.98 -17.57
N THR A 125 5.24 11.51 -16.46
CA THR A 125 6.36 10.55 -16.41
C THR A 125 5.94 9.12 -16.16
N ARG A 126 4.64 8.86 -15.92
CA ARG A 126 4.11 7.50 -15.73
C ARG A 126 4.05 6.77 -17.07
N PRO A 127 4.47 5.48 -17.15
CA PRO A 127 4.33 4.71 -18.37
C PRO A 127 2.85 4.51 -18.72
N SER A 128 2.52 4.63 -20.01
CA SER A 128 1.21 4.24 -20.52
C SER A 128 1.12 2.72 -20.55
N ILE A 129 0.18 2.14 -19.81
CA ILE A 129 -0.09 0.72 -19.81
C ILE A 129 -1.36 0.47 -20.61
N ASN A 130 -1.29 -0.38 -21.62
CA ASN A 130 -2.47 -0.83 -22.33
C ASN A 130 -3.11 -2.01 -21.57
N TYR A 131 -4.11 -1.71 -20.77
CA TYR A 131 -4.83 -2.72 -19.95
C TYR A 131 -5.65 -3.74 -20.76
N ASN A 132 -5.75 -3.57 -22.07
CA ASN A 132 -6.41 -4.54 -22.95
C ASN A 132 -5.48 -5.68 -23.39
N GLN A 133 -4.19 -5.61 -23.06
CA GLN A 133 -3.23 -6.68 -23.33
C GLN A 133 -3.19 -7.68 -22.18
N ASP A 134 -2.79 -8.92 -22.47
CA ASP A 134 -2.52 -9.91 -21.43
C ASP A 134 -1.42 -9.38 -20.47
N VAL A 135 -1.63 -9.59 -19.19
CA VAL A 135 -0.71 -9.18 -18.12
C VAL A 135 0.69 -9.73 -18.36
N LYS A 136 0.82 -10.98 -18.84
CA LYS A 136 2.12 -11.58 -19.19
C LYS A 136 2.81 -10.83 -20.32
N ALA A 137 2.06 -10.39 -21.34
CA ALA A 137 2.63 -9.64 -22.47
C ALA A 137 3.10 -8.24 -22.04
N ILE A 138 2.36 -7.57 -21.15
CA ILE A 138 2.75 -6.27 -20.58
C ILE A 138 4.11 -6.38 -19.86
N TRP A 139 4.28 -7.39 -19.01
CA TRP A 139 5.51 -7.58 -18.25
C TRP A 139 6.65 -8.12 -19.10
N ALA A 140 6.38 -8.97 -20.11
CA ALA A 140 7.38 -9.43 -21.04
C ALA A 140 7.99 -8.29 -21.89
N ALA A 141 7.18 -7.28 -22.22
CA ALA A 141 7.65 -6.08 -22.91
C ALA A 141 8.45 -5.13 -22.00
N LYS A 142 8.44 -5.33 -20.67
CA LYS A 142 9.10 -4.48 -19.69
C LYS A 142 9.94 -5.33 -18.73
N PRO A 143 11.22 -5.59 -19.06
CA PRO A 143 12.05 -6.51 -18.28
C PRO A 143 12.36 -6.00 -16.86
N ARG A 144 12.30 -4.67 -16.64
CA ARG A 144 12.48 -4.06 -15.30
C ARG A 144 11.47 -2.95 -15.08
N VAL A 145 11.02 -2.85 -13.83
CA VAL A 145 10.24 -1.71 -13.31
C VAL A 145 11.10 -0.93 -12.35
N ASN A 146 11.25 0.36 -12.61
CA ASN A 146 12.04 1.26 -11.78
C ASN A 146 11.11 2.12 -10.93
N VAL A 147 11.21 1.99 -9.61
CA VAL A 147 10.37 2.70 -8.64
C VAL A 147 11.26 3.64 -7.83
N LEU A 148 10.96 4.93 -7.86
CA LEU A 148 11.59 5.92 -7.00
C LEU A 148 10.99 5.81 -5.60
N LEU A 149 11.82 5.50 -4.62
CA LEU A 149 11.47 5.50 -3.21
C LEU A 149 11.93 6.82 -2.58
N VAL A 150 11.00 7.56 -2.02
CA VAL A 150 11.24 8.89 -1.46
C VAL A 150 10.91 8.88 0.03
N GLY A 151 11.88 9.19 0.87
CA GLY A 151 11.66 9.47 2.28
C GLY A 151 11.50 10.96 2.51
N ALA A 152 10.32 11.40 2.93
CA ALA A 152 10.01 12.80 3.20
C ALA A 152 10.23 13.13 4.69
N ASP A 153 10.85 14.28 4.97
CA ASP A 153 11.00 14.79 6.34
C ASP A 153 9.73 15.54 6.79
N ASP A 154 8.59 14.91 6.63
CA ASP A 154 7.30 15.44 7.04
C ASP A 154 6.63 14.52 8.06
N SER A 155 5.82 15.10 8.93
CA SER A 155 4.98 14.38 9.89
C SER A 155 3.75 15.23 10.21
N LYS A 156 2.75 14.64 10.86
CA LYS A 156 1.57 15.39 11.33
C LYS A 156 1.92 16.57 12.23
N VAL A 157 3.02 16.47 12.98
CA VAL A 157 3.50 17.52 13.88
C VAL A 157 4.22 18.62 13.11
N ARG A 158 5.00 18.27 12.08
CA ARG A 158 5.82 19.21 11.31
C ARG A 158 5.04 19.93 10.20
N ASN A 159 4.10 19.22 9.57
CA ASN A 159 3.21 19.74 8.53
C ASN A 159 3.90 20.50 7.37
N TYR A 160 5.13 20.15 7.03
CA TYR A 160 5.92 20.80 5.96
C TYR A 160 5.27 20.67 4.58
N ARG A 161 4.42 19.66 4.39
CA ARG A 161 3.68 19.45 3.15
C ARG A 161 2.73 20.62 2.84
N ALA A 162 2.09 21.19 3.86
CA ALA A 162 1.21 22.33 3.71
C ALA A 162 1.99 23.62 3.40
N GLU A 163 3.23 23.74 3.89
CA GLU A 163 4.10 24.89 3.72
C GLU A 163 4.93 24.84 2.44
N ASN A 164 4.80 23.80 1.61
CA ASN A 164 5.64 23.52 0.43
C ASN A 164 7.16 23.45 0.74
N SER A 165 7.51 23.20 1.99
CA SER A 165 8.90 23.13 2.48
C SER A 165 9.37 21.70 2.78
N MET A 166 8.66 20.70 2.27
CA MET A 166 8.98 19.29 2.48
C MET A 166 10.24 18.90 1.72
N ASN A 167 11.27 18.45 2.43
CA ASN A 167 12.51 17.96 1.86
C ASN A 167 12.48 16.44 1.70
N THR A 168 13.11 15.97 0.61
CA THR A 168 13.23 14.55 0.31
C THR A 168 14.59 14.03 0.77
N ASP A 169 14.68 13.68 2.06
CA ASP A 169 15.94 13.30 2.72
C ASP A 169 16.45 11.90 2.33
N THR A 170 15.61 11.10 1.69
CA THR A 170 15.97 9.80 1.15
C THR A 170 15.52 9.70 -0.30
N ILE A 171 16.44 9.44 -1.21
CA ILE A 171 16.20 9.29 -2.64
C ILE A 171 16.81 7.97 -3.08
N MET A 172 15.98 6.98 -3.37
CA MET A 172 16.42 5.65 -3.81
C MET A 172 15.63 5.21 -5.04
N VAL A 173 16.23 4.36 -5.86
CA VAL A 173 15.55 3.67 -6.95
C VAL A 173 15.63 2.17 -6.73
N ALA A 174 14.48 1.53 -6.61
CA ALA A 174 14.35 0.09 -6.68
C ALA A 174 14.10 -0.31 -8.13
N SER A 175 15.06 -0.99 -8.75
CA SER A 175 14.93 -1.55 -10.09
C SER A 175 14.62 -3.03 -9.99
N ILE A 176 13.39 -3.41 -10.31
CA ILE A 176 12.82 -4.74 -10.07
C ILE A 176 12.77 -5.50 -11.39
N ASN A 177 13.38 -6.66 -11.45
CA ASN A 177 13.25 -7.56 -12.59
C ASN A 177 11.85 -8.19 -12.59
N THR A 178 11.12 -8.04 -13.69
CA THR A 178 9.72 -8.47 -13.79
C THR A 178 9.55 -9.98 -13.95
N SER A 179 10.61 -10.70 -14.30
CA SER A 179 10.56 -12.15 -14.50
C SER A 179 10.78 -12.96 -13.22
N ASN A 180 11.67 -12.49 -12.33
CA ASN A 180 12.07 -13.21 -11.13
C ASN A 180 11.96 -12.40 -9.81
N GLY A 181 11.67 -11.11 -9.90
CA GLY A 181 11.58 -10.23 -8.74
C GLY A 181 12.92 -9.70 -8.19
N ASP A 182 14.05 -10.08 -8.80
CA ASP A 182 15.36 -9.59 -8.37
C ASP A 182 15.40 -8.07 -8.37
N THR A 183 15.81 -7.49 -7.26
CA THR A 183 15.76 -6.05 -7.04
C THR A 183 17.14 -5.49 -6.78
N SER A 184 17.52 -4.48 -7.57
CA SER A 184 18.71 -3.66 -7.34
C SER A 184 18.28 -2.32 -6.77
N ILE A 185 18.96 -1.86 -5.71
CA ILE A 185 18.67 -0.58 -5.07
C ILE A 185 19.85 0.38 -5.35
N PHE A 186 19.50 1.54 -5.90
CA PHE A 186 20.43 2.67 -6.10
C PHE A 186 20.01 3.80 -5.20
N GLN A 187 20.96 4.41 -4.49
CA GLN A 187 20.68 5.53 -3.61
C GLN A 187 21.46 6.77 -4.07
N ILE A 188 20.76 7.91 -4.15
CA ILE A 188 21.36 9.21 -4.45
C ILE A 188 21.50 9.97 -3.14
N PRO A 189 22.71 10.49 -2.81
CA PRO A 189 22.88 11.35 -1.65
C PRO A 189 21.98 12.58 -1.79
N ARG A 190 21.28 12.94 -0.73
CA ARG A 190 20.33 14.07 -0.72
C ARG A 190 20.98 15.41 -1.09
N ASN A 191 22.28 15.55 -0.78
CA ASN A 191 23.08 16.75 -1.06
C ASN A 191 23.83 16.67 -2.40
N THR A 192 23.40 15.79 -3.32
CA THR A 192 23.95 15.78 -4.68
C THR A 192 23.62 17.08 -5.39
N ALA A 193 24.65 17.78 -5.80
CA ALA A 193 24.53 19.03 -6.54
C ALA A 193 24.36 18.77 -8.05
N ARG A 194 23.83 19.75 -8.78
CA ARG A 194 23.71 19.74 -10.23
C ARG A 194 23.02 18.51 -10.80
N MET A 195 21.96 18.05 -10.15
CA MET A 195 21.15 16.93 -10.65
C MET A 195 20.69 17.23 -12.08
N PRO A 196 21.00 16.36 -13.06
CA PRO A 196 20.69 16.61 -14.46
C PRO A 196 19.19 16.43 -14.74
N PHE A 197 18.71 17.09 -15.79
CA PHE A 197 17.40 16.82 -16.38
C PHE A 197 17.56 16.37 -17.83
N PRO A 198 16.73 15.41 -18.30
CA PRO A 198 16.74 14.98 -19.71
C PRO A 198 16.60 16.17 -20.66
N SER A 199 17.32 16.16 -21.78
CA SER A 199 17.34 17.25 -22.75
C SER A 199 15.98 17.58 -23.36
N ASP A 200 15.07 16.60 -23.41
CA ASP A 200 13.67 16.73 -23.84
C ASP A 200 12.72 17.16 -22.68
N SER A 201 13.22 17.23 -21.46
CA SER A 201 12.46 17.65 -20.31
C SER A 201 12.17 19.16 -20.34
N PRO A 202 10.96 19.59 -19.95
CA PRO A 202 10.64 21.02 -19.79
C PRO A 202 11.60 21.75 -18.83
N LEU A 203 12.10 21.06 -17.80
CA LEU A 203 13.01 21.62 -16.81
C LEU A 203 14.45 21.82 -17.32
N HIS A 204 14.84 21.14 -18.38
CA HIS A 204 16.19 21.31 -18.97
C HIS A 204 16.42 22.75 -19.45
N ARG A 205 15.37 23.44 -19.91
CA ARG A 205 15.47 24.85 -20.34
C ARG A 205 15.78 25.79 -19.19
N ASP A 206 15.24 25.50 -18.01
CA ASP A 206 15.45 26.31 -16.81
C ASP A 206 16.77 25.89 -16.10
N PHE A 207 17.21 24.65 -16.28
CA PHE A 207 18.41 24.07 -15.65
C PHE A 207 19.31 23.34 -16.67
N PRO A 208 19.87 24.02 -17.67
CA PRO A 208 20.67 23.39 -18.72
C PRO A 208 21.98 22.76 -18.20
N ASN A 209 22.49 23.25 -17.08
CA ASN A 209 23.70 22.76 -16.41
C ASN A 209 23.40 21.90 -15.18
N GLY A 210 22.22 21.29 -15.12
CA GLY A 210 21.69 20.59 -13.97
C GLY A 210 21.02 21.53 -12.98
N PHE A 211 20.38 20.95 -11.95
CA PHE A 211 19.65 21.68 -10.92
C PHE A 211 20.62 22.56 -10.09
N VAL A 212 20.70 23.83 -10.43
CA VAL A 212 21.61 24.81 -9.83
C VAL A 212 20.98 26.21 -9.91
N GLY A 213 21.29 27.07 -8.96
CA GLY A 213 20.86 28.47 -8.96
C GLY A 213 21.40 29.28 -10.13
N LYS A 214 20.84 30.45 -10.37
CA LYS A 214 21.26 31.38 -11.44
C LYS A 214 22.70 31.83 -11.31
N ASP A 215 23.23 31.84 -10.09
CA ASP A 215 24.63 32.12 -9.76
C ASP A 215 25.60 31.00 -10.19
N GLY A 216 25.07 29.82 -10.50
CA GLY A 216 25.85 28.66 -10.89
C GLY A 216 26.58 27.98 -9.71
N ASP A 217 26.33 28.42 -8.47
CA ASP A 217 26.94 27.79 -7.29
C ASP A 217 26.39 26.40 -7.04
N GLY A 218 27.22 25.38 -7.27
CA GLY A 218 26.88 23.98 -7.01
C GLY A 218 26.85 23.60 -5.52
N ASN A 219 27.32 24.50 -4.62
CA ASN A 219 27.29 24.26 -3.17
C ASN A 219 26.07 24.89 -2.49
N ASN A 220 25.21 25.58 -3.26
CA ASN A 220 24.01 26.19 -2.72
C ASN A 220 23.03 25.12 -2.23
N PRO A 221 22.72 25.06 -0.91
CA PRO A 221 21.84 24.03 -0.34
C PRO A 221 20.43 24.01 -0.94
N ASP A 222 19.94 25.17 -1.41
CA ASP A 222 18.62 25.31 -2.01
C ASP A 222 18.50 24.63 -3.39
N TYR A 223 19.61 24.18 -3.96
CA TYR A 223 19.70 23.52 -5.26
C TYR A 223 20.35 22.13 -5.19
N MET A 224 20.19 21.45 -4.07
CA MET A 224 20.58 20.04 -3.92
C MET A 224 19.43 19.09 -4.27
N ALA A 225 19.72 17.81 -4.45
CA ALA A 225 18.76 16.81 -4.88
C ALA A 225 17.49 16.75 -4.00
N ASN A 226 17.62 16.95 -2.68
CA ASN A 226 16.50 16.96 -1.74
C ASN A 226 15.53 18.12 -1.95
N GLU A 227 15.97 19.21 -2.57
CA GLU A 227 15.17 20.41 -2.81
C GLU A 227 14.42 20.41 -4.15
N ILE A 228 14.70 19.45 -5.04
CA ILE A 228 14.02 19.36 -6.36
C ILE A 228 12.51 19.29 -6.19
N TRP A 229 12.04 18.45 -5.26
CA TRP A 229 10.61 18.23 -5.02
C TRP A 229 9.90 19.52 -4.64
N SER A 230 10.37 20.18 -3.60
CA SER A 230 9.79 21.41 -3.05
C SER A 230 9.91 22.58 -4.02
N THR A 231 11.08 22.78 -4.60
CA THR A 231 11.37 23.89 -5.53
C THR A 231 10.51 23.78 -6.78
N VAL A 232 10.41 22.59 -7.41
CA VAL A 232 9.60 22.45 -8.62
C VAL A 232 8.11 22.59 -8.32
N LYS A 233 7.64 22.04 -7.21
CA LYS A 233 6.25 22.20 -6.77
C LYS A 233 5.90 23.68 -6.50
N ALA A 234 6.82 24.45 -5.95
CA ALA A 234 6.57 25.86 -5.56
C ALA A 234 6.75 26.86 -6.71
N ARG A 235 7.73 26.62 -7.61
CA ARG A 235 8.19 27.65 -8.56
C ARG A 235 8.11 27.25 -10.04
N TYR A 236 8.02 25.95 -10.35
CA TYR A 236 8.09 25.43 -11.73
C TYR A 236 6.94 24.50 -12.08
N VAL A 237 5.82 24.57 -11.34
CA VAL A 237 4.65 23.71 -11.57
C VAL A 237 4.14 23.84 -13.01
N ASP A 238 4.11 25.06 -13.55
CA ASP A 238 3.63 25.34 -14.91
C ASP A 238 4.50 24.71 -16.00
N ARG A 239 5.76 24.37 -15.69
CA ARG A 239 6.68 23.68 -16.59
C ARG A 239 6.38 22.20 -16.73
N MET A 240 5.78 21.59 -15.71
CA MET A 240 5.58 20.15 -15.62
C MET A 240 4.35 19.63 -16.40
N GLY A 241 3.58 20.56 -17.01
CA GLY A 241 2.38 20.18 -17.77
C GLY A 241 1.27 19.59 -16.88
N ALA A 242 0.48 18.68 -17.48
CA ALA A 242 -0.68 18.12 -16.79
C ALA A 242 -0.28 17.02 -15.79
N THR A 243 0.24 17.41 -14.63
CA THR A 243 0.57 16.49 -13.53
C THR A 243 -0.03 16.97 -12.21
N ASP A 244 -0.45 16.03 -11.38
CA ASP A 244 -0.91 16.29 -10.01
C ASP A 244 0.25 16.16 -8.98
N TYR A 245 1.43 15.72 -9.44
CA TYR A 245 2.64 15.50 -8.63
C TYR A 245 3.90 16.09 -9.29
N PRO A 246 3.97 17.42 -9.52
CA PRO A 246 5.06 18.03 -10.24
C PRO A 246 6.43 17.80 -9.60
N GLY A 247 6.53 17.84 -8.27
CA GLY A 247 7.77 17.56 -7.55
C GLY A 247 8.25 16.11 -7.71
N ALA A 248 7.34 15.14 -7.67
CA ALA A 248 7.67 13.74 -7.90
C ALA A 248 8.14 13.49 -9.32
N ASP A 249 7.43 14.05 -10.32
CA ASP A 249 7.79 13.89 -11.71
C ASP A 249 9.16 14.53 -12.01
N ALA A 250 9.44 15.70 -11.43
CA ALA A 250 10.75 16.34 -11.55
C ALA A 250 11.87 15.50 -10.93
N LEU A 251 11.64 14.96 -9.73
CA LEU A 251 12.64 14.12 -9.06
C LEU A 251 12.85 12.80 -9.82
N LYS A 252 11.79 12.22 -10.41
CA LYS A 252 11.91 11.04 -11.31
C LYS A 252 12.76 11.35 -12.53
N LEU A 253 12.54 12.49 -13.17
CA LEU A 253 13.31 12.92 -14.33
C LEU A 253 14.80 13.10 -13.97
N ALA A 254 15.09 13.86 -12.91
CA ALA A 254 16.45 14.12 -12.49
C ALA A 254 17.19 12.84 -12.05
N THR A 255 16.55 12.00 -11.25
CA THR A 255 17.10 10.73 -10.79
C THR A 255 17.31 9.75 -11.96
N GLY A 256 16.34 9.70 -12.86
CA GLY A 256 16.41 8.85 -14.05
C GLY A 256 17.56 9.24 -14.96
N GLU A 257 17.75 10.52 -15.24
CA GLU A 257 18.86 11.02 -16.05
C GLU A 257 20.20 10.75 -15.39
N ALA A 258 20.33 10.99 -14.09
CA ALA A 258 21.56 10.72 -13.34
C ALA A 258 21.97 9.26 -13.33
N LEU A 259 21.02 8.32 -13.37
CA LEU A 259 21.26 6.88 -13.35
C LEU A 259 21.20 6.22 -14.74
N GLY A 260 20.83 6.96 -15.79
CA GLY A 260 20.56 6.39 -17.11
C GLY A 260 19.36 5.44 -17.13
N LEU A 261 18.35 5.67 -16.27
CA LEU A 261 17.17 4.82 -16.10
C LEU A 261 15.89 5.61 -16.36
N LYS A 262 14.90 4.95 -16.97
CA LYS A 262 13.53 5.50 -16.97
C LYS A 262 12.84 5.09 -15.69
N ILE A 263 12.48 6.07 -14.87
CA ILE A 263 11.74 5.83 -13.62
C ILE A 263 10.24 5.78 -13.92
N ASP A 264 9.60 4.68 -13.55
CA ASP A 264 8.19 4.41 -13.86
C ASP A 264 7.23 4.98 -12.84
N TYR A 265 7.47 4.64 -11.59
CA TYR A 265 6.59 4.98 -10.47
C TYR A 265 7.37 5.64 -9.36
N PHE A 266 6.66 6.22 -8.42
CA PHE A 266 7.25 6.63 -7.15
C PHE A 266 6.40 6.15 -5.99
N VAL A 267 7.07 5.93 -4.86
CA VAL A 267 6.46 5.69 -3.54
C VAL A 267 7.08 6.69 -2.59
N MET A 268 6.26 7.44 -1.89
CA MET A 268 6.71 8.37 -0.86
C MET A 268 6.22 7.91 0.51
N LEU A 269 7.15 7.83 1.45
CA LEU A 269 6.87 7.57 2.85
C LEU A 269 7.33 8.79 3.67
N ASP A 270 6.42 9.37 4.42
CA ASP A 270 6.75 10.31 5.49
C ASP A 270 7.12 9.53 6.78
N ILE A 271 7.53 10.27 7.80
CA ILE A 271 7.96 9.70 9.08
C ILE A 271 6.87 8.82 9.70
N ASP A 272 5.64 9.32 9.74
CA ASP A 272 4.50 8.62 10.33
C ASP A 272 4.12 7.37 9.50
N GLY A 273 4.24 7.47 8.18
CA GLY A 273 3.98 6.36 7.26
C GLY A 273 4.98 5.23 7.40
N LEU A 274 6.28 5.56 7.58
CA LEU A 274 7.31 4.55 7.83
C LEU A 274 7.07 3.80 9.14
N GLN A 275 6.78 4.52 10.23
CA GLN A 275 6.47 3.89 11.52
C GLN A 275 5.30 2.93 11.41
N LYS A 276 4.19 3.40 10.85
CA LYS A 276 2.99 2.57 10.68
C LYS A 276 3.21 1.36 9.78
N LEU A 277 3.99 1.51 8.71
CA LEU A 277 4.34 0.39 7.84
C LEU A 277 5.10 -0.70 8.62
N ILE A 278 6.12 -0.30 9.39
CA ILE A 278 6.92 -1.24 10.19
C ILE A 278 6.07 -1.90 11.28
N ASP A 279 5.25 -1.12 11.99
CA ASP A 279 4.34 -1.66 13.03
C ASP A 279 3.34 -2.64 12.42
N ALA A 280 2.81 -2.30 11.24
CA ALA A 280 1.91 -3.16 10.49
C ALA A 280 2.54 -4.50 10.11
N LEU A 281 3.83 -4.51 9.79
CA LEU A 281 4.60 -5.71 9.52
C LEU A 281 4.93 -6.54 10.78
N GLY A 282 4.57 -6.04 11.95
CA GLY A 282 4.93 -6.67 13.23
C GLY A 282 6.36 -6.37 13.67
N GLY A 283 6.95 -5.28 13.15
CA GLY A 283 8.34 -4.92 13.39
C GLY A 283 9.29 -5.40 12.29
N VAL A 284 10.56 -5.05 12.42
CA VAL A 284 11.62 -5.44 11.49
C VAL A 284 12.88 -5.82 12.25
N SER A 285 13.59 -6.87 11.82
CA SER A 285 14.85 -7.31 12.41
C SER A 285 16.03 -6.83 11.59
N VAL A 286 16.95 -6.10 12.23
CA VAL A 286 18.17 -5.55 11.63
C VAL A 286 19.38 -5.76 12.52
N ASN A 287 20.57 -5.69 11.94
CA ASN A 287 21.81 -5.62 12.73
C ASN A 287 22.13 -4.17 13.06
N ILE A 288 22.42 -3.90 14.32
CA ILE A 288 22.88 -2.59 14.82
C ILE A 288 24.37 -2.68 15.10
N ASN A 289 25.18 -2.04 14.25
CA ASN A 289 26.63 -2.11 14.31
C ASN A 289 27.26 -0.99 15.15
N GLU A 290 26.48 0.04 15.46
CA GLU A 290 26.90 1.18 16.28
C GLU A 290 25.75 1.62 17.19
N ARG A 291 26.09 2.18 18.34
CA ARG A 291 25.10 2.69 19.29
C ARG A 291 24.45 3.96 18.75
N LEU A 292 23.15 3.94 18.52
CA LEU A 292 22.43 5.04 17.89
C LEU A 292 21.52 5.75 18.90
N PRO A 293 21.57 7.07 19.04
CA PRO A 293 20.67 7.81 19.92
C PRO A 293 19.25 7.83 19.38
N ILE A 294 18.30 7.68 20.29
CA ILE A 294 16.87 7.87 20.08
C ILE A 294 16.54 9.30 20.48
N ALA A 295 15.92 10.07 19.58
CA ALA A 295 15.67 11.49 19.77
C ALA A 295 16.96 12.31 20.05
N GLY A 296 16.85 13.42 20.76
CA GLY A 296 17.96 14.35 20.93
C GLY A 296 18.17 15.27 19.73
N ASN A 297 19.03 16.24 19.87
CA ASN A 297 19.46 17.13 18.78
C ASN A 297 20.87 17.64 19.00
N THR A 298 21.45 18.27 17.97
CA THR A 298 22.78 18.90 18.02
C THR A 298 22.82 20.16 18.89
N GLU A 299 21.65 20.69 19.31
CA GLU A 299 21.49 21.90 20.13
C GLU A 299 21.48 21.62 21.64
N GLY A 300 21.85 20.39 22.06
CA GLY A 300 22.04 20.04 23.45
C GLY A 300 20.86 19.29 24.12
N LYS A 301 19.79 18.97 23.39
CA LYS A 301 18.76 18.07 23.90
C LYS A 301 19.34 16.66 24.03
N ARG A 302 19.31 16.11 25.25
CA ARG A 302 19.78 14.74 25.50
C ARG A 302 18.89 13.72 24.75
N PRO A 303 19.48 12.62 24.27
CA PRO A 303 18.70 11.49 23.74
C PRO A 303 17.75 10.94 24.80
N ASP A 304 16.57 10.50 24.36
CA ASP A 304 15.59 9.84 25.22
C ASP A 304 16.00 8.37 25.54
N GLY A 305 16.90 7.81 24.72
CA GLY A 305 17.44 6.46 24.87
C GLY A 305 18.45 6.16 23.76
N TYR A 306 18.80 4.89 23.62
CA TYR A 306 19.72 4.42 22.59
C TYR A 306 19.27 3.08 22.02
N LEU A 307 19.50 2.89 20.73
CA LEU A 307 19.53 1.57 20.11
C LEU A 307 20.91 0.99 20.36
N GLU A 308 20.96 -0.11 21.09
CA GLU A 308 22.23 -0.75 21.48
C GLU A 308 22.75 -1.64 20.36
N ILE A 309 24.06 -1.86 20.34
CA ILE A 309 24.74 -2.74 19.37
C ILE A 309 24.22 -4.17 19.53
N GLY A 310 23.89 -4.82 18.42
CA GLY A 310 23.45 -6.21 18.43
C GLY A 310 23.04 -6.74 17.07
N ALA A 311 23.17 -8.05 16.92
CA ALA A 311 22.68 -8.76 15.74
C ALA A 311 21.19 -9.07 15.90
N ASN A 312 20.46 -9.07 14.78
CA ASN A 312 19.03 -9.43 14.71
C ASN A 312 18.15 -8.70 15.74
N GLN A 313 18.41 -7.42 15.95
CA GLN A 313 17.59 -6.60 16.84
C GLN A 313 16.23 -6.35 16.22
N HIS A 314 15.17 -6.75 16.93
CA HIS A 314 13.79 -6.53 16.50
C HIS A 314 13.35 -5.12 16.88
N LEU A 315 12.97 -4.33 15.88
CA LEU A 315 12.58 -2.92 16.03
C LEU A 315 11.10 -2.76 15.65
N ASP A 316 10.35 -2.07 16.50
CA ASP A 316 9.05 -1.52 16.11
C ASP A 316 9.21 -0.29 15.19
N GLY A 317 8.09 0.30 14.75
CA GLY A 317 8.12 1.44 13.84
C GLY A 317 8.86 2.65 14.39
N TYR A 318 8.74 2.93 15.70
CA TYR A 318 9.43 4.05 16.34
C TYR A 318 10.95 3.84 16.36
N HIS A 319 11.40 2.68 16.77
CA HIS A 319 12.82 2.36 16.84
C HIS A 319 13.45 2.22 15.45
N ALA A 320 12.74 1.61 14.49
CA ALA A 320 13.18 1.52 13.10
C ALA A 320 13.32 2.90 12.44
N MET A 321 12.41 3.82 12.73
CA MET A 321 12.51 5.21 12.28
C MET A 321 13.80 5.88 12.82
N TRP A 322 14.11 5.71 14.11
CA TRP A 322 15.35 6.26 14.67
C TRP A 322 16.60 5.57 14.13
N TYR A 323 16.57 4.27 13.88
CA TYR A 323 17.64 3.54 13.19
C TYR A 323 17.95 4.18 11.82
N ALA A 324 16.93 4.52 11.05
CA ALA A 324 17.07 5.13 9.72
C ALA A 324 17.48 6.62 9.76
N ARG A 325 17.18 7.35 10.85
CA ARG A 325 17.35 8.82 10.92
C ARG A 325 18.53 9.28 11.75
N SER A 326 18.94 8.51 12.75
CA SER A 326 19.99 8.95 13.68
C SER A 326 21.27 9.33 12.95
N ARG A 327 21.85 10.46 13.35
CA ARG A 327 23.10 11.01 12.75
C ARG A 327 24.24 11.15 13.76
N SER A 328 24.05 10.77 15.02
CA SER A 328 25.05 10.98 16.04
C SER A 328 26.32 10.17 15.72
N ALA A 329 27.43 10.88 15.66
CA ALA A 329 28.78 10.34 15.41
C ALA A 329 28.97 9.63 14.05
N SER A 330 28.00 9.70 13.12
CA SER A 330 28.08 9.02 11.82
C SER A 330 27.91 9.99 10.65
N THR A 331 28.46 9.59 9.50
CA THR A 331 28.35 10.34 8.24
C THR A 331 26.96 10.19 7.62
N ASP A 332 26.66 11.04 6.62
CA ASP A 332 25.44 10.89 5.82
C ASP A 332 25.42 9.55 5.08
N TYR A 333 26.59 9.03 4.67
CA TYR A 333 26.71 7.72 4.02
C TYR A 333 26.38 6.56 4.96
N ASP A 334 26.74 6.64 6.25
CA ASP A 334 26.38 5.61 7.23
C ASP A 334 24.85 5.57 7.43
N ARG A 335 24.20 6.75 7.46
CA ARG A 335 22.75 6.84 7.48
C ARG A 335 22.13 6.19 6.22
N MET A 336 22.67 6.49 5.05
CA MET A 336 22.22 5.89 3.78
C MET A 336 22.38 4.35 3.82
N GLY A 337 23.48 3.85 4.35
CA GLY A 337 23.71 2.41 4.56
C GLY A 337 22.63 1.79 5.47
N ARG A 338 22.30 2.44 6.60
CA ARG A 338 21.22 1.96 7.50
C ARG A 338 19.85 1.97 6.82
N GLN A 339 19.55 3.00 6.04
CA GLN A 339 18.30 3.08 5.27
C GLN A 339 18.20 1.93 4.25
N SER A 340 19.27 1.63 3.53
CA SER A 340 19.32 0.50 2.60
C SER A 340 19.15 -0.84 3.32
N CYS A 341 19.78 -1.03 4.47
CA CYS A 341 19.63 -2.21 5.32
C CYS A 341 18.18 -2.37 5.81
N LEU A 342 17.54 -1.27 6.23
CA LEU A 342 16.15 -1.30 6.68
C LEU A 342 15.19 -1.71 5.55
N ILE A 343 15.34 -1.10 4.36
CA ILE A 343 14.51 -1.45 3.19
C ILE A 343 14.71 -2.91 2.81
N LYS A 344 15.97 -3.37 2.76
CA LYS A 344 16.26 -4.78 2.49
C LYS A 344 15.61 -5.69 3.52
N ALA A 345 15.71 -5.40 4.81
CA ALA A 345 15.11 -6.18 5.87
C ALA A 345 13.57 -6.23 5.75
N VAL A 346 12.94 -5.11 5.41
CA VAL A 346 11.49 -5.05 5.12
C VAL A 346 11.15 -5.97 3.95
N LEU A 347 11.88 -5.87 2.83
CA LEU A 347 11.63 -6.69 1.64
C LEU A 347 11.83 -8.19 1.92
N ASP A 348 12.88 -8.56 2.64
CA ASP A 348 13.22 -9.96 2.96
C ASP A 348 12.19 -10.59 3.93
N GLN A 349 11.62 -9.78 4.85
CA GLN A 349 10.65 -10.24 5.85
C GLN A 349 9.20 -10.16 5.36
N THR A 350 8.97 -9.48 4.26
CA THR A 350 7.62 -9.27 3.71
C THR A 350 7.30 -10.33 2.66
N SER A 351 6.55 -11.35 3.03
CA SER A 351 5.98 -12.26 2.02
C SER A 351 4.72 -11.65 1.39
N PRO A 352 4.36 -12.01 0.16
CA PRO A 352 3.07 -11.60 -0.43
C PRO A 352 1.88 -11.98 0.45
N GLN A 353 1.95 -13.11 1.16
CA GLN A 353 0.95 -13.55 2.13
C GLN A 353 0.89 -12.62 3.35
N THR A 354 2.04 -12.18 3.85
CA THR A 354 2.13 -11.22 4.97
C THR A 354 1.48 -9.89 4.59
N VAL A 355 1.75 -9.35 3.40
CA VAL A 355 1.11 -8.12 2.92
C VAL A 355 -0.40 -8.27 2.83
N LEU A 356 -0.90 -9.39 2.32
CA LEU A 356 -2.33 -9.67 2.23
C LEU A 356 -2.97 -9.81 3.62
N THR A 357 -2.30 -10.48 4.55
CA THR A 357 -2.80 -10.71 5.91
C THR A 357 -2.80 -9.40 6.72
N LEU A 358 -1.77 -8.58 6.59
CA LEU A 358 -1.64 -7.31 7.29
C LEU A 358 -2.66 -6.28 6.81
N SER A 359 -2.97 -6.26 5.51
CA SER A 359 -4.08 -5.45 5.01
C SER A 359 -5.41 -5.84 5.69
N LEU A 360 -5.58 -7.10 6.04
CA LEU A 360 -6.77 -7.62 6.71
C LEU A 360 -6.82 -7.29 8.22
N ILE A 361 -5.68 -7.26 8.91
CA ILE A 361 -5.63 -7.05 10.38
C ILE A 361 -5.72 -5.56 10.73
N HIS A 362 -5.02 -4.67 10.03
CA HIS A 362 -5.05 -3.23 10.32
C HIS A 362 -6.32 -2.50 9.90
N ILE A 363 -7.11 -3.11 9.03
CA ILE A 363 -8.40 -2.56 8.60
C ILE A 363 -9.50 -2.84 9.64
N SER A 364 -9.32 -3.85 10.50
CA SER A 364 -10.30 -4.21 11.55
C SER A 364 -10.20 -3.37 12.83
N GLU A 365 -9.15 -2.60 13.04
CA GLU A 365 -9.11 -1.63 14.15
C GLU A 365 -9.70 -0.28 13.71
N PRO A 366 -10.90 0.08 14.20
CA PRO A 366 -11.40 1.44 14.00
C PRO A 366 -10.43 2.39 14.69
N THR A 367 -9.86 3.32 13.92
CA THR A 367 -9.17 4.47 14.50
C THR A 367 -10.09 5.09 15.52
N ARG A 368 -9.80 4.90 16.81
CA ARG A 368 -10.47 5.64 17.89
C ARG A 368 -10.37 7.13 17.54
N PRO A 369 -11.48 7.86 17.47
CA PRO A 369 -11.40 9.31 17.39
C PRO A 369 -10.74 9.75 18.69
N GLU A 370 -9.56 10.35 18.59
CA GLU A 370 -8.99 11.07 19.71
C GLU A 370 -9.99 12.17 20.08
N ARG A 371 -10.55 12.07 21.28
CA ARG A 371 -11.33 13.16 21.86
C ARG A 371 -10.39 14.33 22.07
N ILE A 372 -10.79 15.44 21.50
CA ILE A 372 -10.24 16.78 21.77
C ILE A 372 -10.36 17.08 23.24
#